data_7cf5a380818204cc379ca6f228bb000f
#
_entry.id   7cf5a380818204cc379ca6f228bb000f
#
_cell.length_a   1.000
_cell.length_b   1.000
_cell.length_c   1.000
_cell.angle_alpha   90.00
_cell.angle_beta   90.00
_cell.angle_gamma   90.00
#
_symmetry.space_group_name_H-M   'P 1'
#
loop_
_entity.id
_entity.type
_entity.pdbx_description
1 polymer ?
#
loop_
_entity_poly.entity_id
_entity_poly.type
_entity_poly.pdbx_seq_one_letter_code
_entity_poly.pdbx_strand_id
1 'polypeptide(L)'
;ECVPNEFRVHHGSLSKIERESVEQELQRGETPITALCTSTLELGVDIGKVKSIAQIGVANSVSGLRQRLGRSGRRNEPSILRVFSIENEESSGWLYELRTNLVQNIAVIELLREKLYEEPAVNKSHLSTLIQQILSLVASFSGFYPKEGWELLCNRGAFKNITPKLFMDLLKYMGKQGLLSQLNTGEIIIGKEGERLLRRLDFYTAFVAPVDYDVISSDDGKRIGMVQSLPEVKQQIILAGKRWVVCRVDETTKNIYVSRIKSGGGISFSSEIPEVDELITLKMRDIYMSDEVYPYLDKASESHLELLKAREYFIKNELNMKFYAGKSLFTWAGAKINRTIALMCKLRVHKDVDYNHLMIFGMSPKHISYILSQPKPSGEELAALVSREDKEKQKYDHFLSEDLLNHEYASTYLNVDKAWDELQKISNKFGSEELCNDEDMDLPADYDEPYEEIEDDAYEEYEQDAGEGDYEGIYDFRHIRDISNVIKYETLSEPLNTKMLGYIQSSDLGCQVEIG
;
A
#
# COMPACT_ATOMS: atom_id res chain seq x y z
N GLU A 1 -24.05 20.00 -17.96
CA GLU A 1 -23.62 21.10 -17.09
C GLU A 1 -23.44 20.51 -15.70
N CYS A 2 -22.20 20.40 -15.22
CA CYS A 2 -21.95 20.03 -13.80
C CYS A 2 -22.51 21.15 -12.93
N VAL A 3 -23.44 20.83 -12.04
CA VAL A 3 -23.93 21.80 -11.06
C VAL A 3 -22.78 22.06 -10.07
N PRO A 4 -22.33 23.30 -9.90
CA PRO A 4 -21.31 23.63 -8.91
C PRO A 4 -21.81 23.16 -7.55
N ASN A 5 -21.08 22.27 -6.89
CA ASN A 5 -21.34 21.66 -5.57
C ASN A 5 -21.78 20.17 -5.53
N GLU A 6 -21.78 19.44 -6.65
CA GLU A 6 -22.06 17.99 -6.63
C GLU A 6 -20.90 17.16 -6.08
N PHE A 7 -19.68 17.68 -6.12
CA PHE A 7 -18.48 16.97 -5.65
C PHE A 7 -18.05 17.47 -4.27
N ARG A 8 -17.70 16.52 -3.40
CA ARG A 8 -17.14 16.75 -2.06
C ARG A 8 -15.84 15.98 -1.92
N VAL A 9 -14.84 16.60 -1.33
CA VAL A 9 -13.56 15.94 -1.04
C VAL A 9 -13.58 15.42 0.40
N HIS A 10 -13.15 14.18 0.59
CA HIS A 10 -12.98 13.56 1.91
C HIS A 10 -11.61 12.90 2.01
N HIS A 11 -10.67 13.58 2.64
CA HIS A 11 -9.27 13.17 2.70
C HIS A 11 -8.72 13.35 4.11
N GLY A 12 -7.72 12.53 4.52
CA GLY A 12 -7.11 12.60 5.86
C GLY A 12 -6.49 13.97 6.19
N SER A 13 -6.05 14.73 5.18
CA SER A 13 -5.49 16.07 5.38
C SER A 13 -6.54 17.19 5.54
N LEU A 14 -7.83 16.90 5.39
CA LEU A 14 -8.89 17.88 5.68
C LEU A 14 -9.12 17.97 7.19
N SER A 15 -9.61 19.13 7.64
CA SER A 15 -10.03 19.32 9.01
C SER A 15 -11.13 18.31 9.41
N LYS A 16 -11.20 17.96 10.68
CA LYS A 16 -12.24 17.06 11.19
C LYS A 16 -13.65 17.59 10.88
N ILE A 17 -13.86 18.90 11.00
CA ILE A 17 -15.14 19.54 10.74
C ILE A 17 -15.57 19.38 9.28
N GLU A 18 -14.64 19.56 8.32
CA GLU A 18 -14.92 19.38 6.90
C GLU A 18 -15.25 17.92 6.58
N ARG A 19 -14.50 16.98 7.13
CA ARG A 19 -14.78 15.55 6.95
C ARG A 19 -16.15 15.15 7.50
N GLU A 20 -16.46 15.53 8.74
CA GLU A 20 -17.76 15.24 9.37
C GLU A 20 -18.92 15.89 8.62
N SER A 21 -18.72 17.08 8.02
CA SER A 21 -19.73 17.72 7.19
C SER A 21 -20.09 16.89 5.96
N VAL A 22 -19.08 16.35 5.25
CA VAL A 22 -19.30 15.47 4.08
C VAL A 22 -19.97 14.16 4.49
N GLU A 23 -19.54 13.56 5.61
CA GLU A 23 -20.14 12.33 6.15
C GLU A 23 -21.63 12.54 6.48
N GLN A 24 -21.98 13.65 7.12
CA GLN A 24 -23.37 14.00 7.42
C GLN A 24 -24.19 14.26 6.17
N GLU A 25 -23.64 14.93 5.16
CA GLU A 25 -24.33 15.19 3.88
C GLU A 25 -24.62 13.87 3.13
N LEU A 26 -23.64 12.95 3.09
CA LEU A 26 -23.81 11.59 2.55
C LEU A 26 -24.87 10.80 3.34
N GLN A 27 -24.85 10.90 4.67
CA GLN A 27 -25.78 10.17 5.53
C GLN A 27 -27.21 10.65 5.38
N ARG A 28 -27.44 11.97 5.24
CA ARG A 28 -28.78 12.55 5.02
C ARG A 28 -29.36 12.14 3.67
N GLY A 29 -28.51 12.11 2.63
CA GLY A 29 -28.94 11.69 1.28
C GLY A 29 -30.04 12.56 0.69
N GLU A 30 -30.12 13.84 1.10
CA GLU A 30 -31.14 14.78 0.64
C GLU A 30 -30.83 15.30 -0.77
N THR A 31 -29.56 15.47 -1.07
CA THR A 31 -29.05 15.93 -2.36
C THR A 31 -28.10 14.88 -2.95
N PRO A 32 -28.14 14.61 -4.27
CA PRO A 32 -27.15 13.75 -4.91
C PRO A 32 -25.77 14.39 -4.86
N ILE A 33 -24.82 13.72 -4.23
CA ILE A 33 -23.41 14.14 -4.16
C ILE A 33 -22.47 13.00 -4.50
N THR A 34 -21.29 13.34 -5.02
CA THR A 34 -20.19 12.42 -5.25
C THR A 34 -19.04 12.78 -4.32
N ALA A 35 -18.68 11.86 -3.42
CA ALA A 35 -17.53 12.04 -2.55
C ALA A 35 -16.25 11.52 -3.22
N LEU A 36 -15.25 12.40 -3.39
CA LEU A 36 -13.90 12.04 -3.80
C LEU A 36 -13.09 11.75 -2.55
N CYS A 37 -12.74 10.50 -2.33
CA CYS A 37 -12.06 10.09 -1.11
C CYS A 37 -10.90 9.14 -1.37
N THR A 38 -9.95 9.13 -0.44
CA THR A 38 -8.97 8.06 -0.29
C THR A 38 -9.57 6.91 0.54
N SER A 39 -8.79 6.13 1.26
CA SER A 39 -9.27 5.06 2.15
C SER A 39 -10.11 5.56 3.35
N THR A 40 -10.28 6.87 3.52
CA THR A 40 -10.95 7.47 4.68
C THR A 40 -12.42 7.09 4.86
N LEU A 41 -13.13 6.74 3.79
CA LEU A 41 -14.52 6.26 3.83
C LEU A 41 -14.63 4.73 3.70
N GLU A 42 -13.51 4.01 3.67
CA GLU A 42 -13.47 2.56 3.49
C GLU A 42 -13.94 1.80 4.74
N LEU A 43 -13.51 2.24 5.93
CA LEU A 43 -13.78 1.56 7.20
C LEU A 43 -14.40 2.49 8.25
N GLY A 44 -15.31 1.93 9.06
CA GLY A 44 -15.73 2.51 10.33
C GLY A 44 -16.71 3.69 10.27
N VAL A 45 -17.07 4.18 9.08
CA VAL A 45 -17.95 5.33 8.91
C VAL A 45 -19.32 4.90 8.40
N ASP A 46 -20.40 5.41 9.00
CA ASP A 46 -21.74 5.26 8.46
C ASP A 46 -22.06 6.42 7.51
N ILE A 47 -21.87 6.19 6.22
CA ILE A 47 -22.11 7.17 5.16
C ILE A 47 -23.48 7.04 4.49
N GLY A 48 -24.40 6.31 5.13
CA GLY A 48 -25.76 6.15 4.60
C GLY A 48 -25.82 5.28 3.34
N LYS A 49 -26.69 5.65 2.40
CA LYS A 49 -26.92 4.92 1.15
C LYS A 49 -26.02 5.47 0.04
N VAL A 50 -25.03 4.70 -0.36
CA VAL A 50 -24.22 5.01 -1.54
C VAL A 50 -24.73 4.17 -2.72
N LYS A 51 -25.08 4.81 -3.83
CA LYS A 51 -25.62 4.16 -5.03
C LYS A 51 -24.57 3.32 -5.73
N SER A 52 -23.38 3.88 -5.94
CA SER A 52 -22.29 3.21 -6.66
C SER A 52 -20.94 3.63 -6.12
N ILE A 53 -19.94 2.79 -6.30
CA ILE A 53 -18.53 3.04 -6.00
C ILE A 53 -17.77 3.15 -7.32
N ALA A 54 -16.97 4.22 -7.46
CA ALA A 54 -16.01 4.36 -8.53
C ALA A 54 -14.60 4.15 -7.95
N GLN A 55 -13.91 3.08 -8.36
CA GLN A 55 -12.51 2.83 -8.06
C GLN A 55 -11.67 3.46 -9.17
N ILE A 56 -10.90 4.49 -8.83
CA ILE A 56 -9.95 5.12 -9.75
C ILE A 56 -8.57 4.57 -9.45
N GLY A 57 -7.86 4.12 -10.48
CA GLY A 57 -6.57 3.47 -10.36
C GLY A 57 -6.66 1.99 -9.97
N VAL A 58 -5.56 1.45 -9.50
CA VAL A 58 -5.39 0.03 -9.24
C VAL A 58 -5.89 -0.37 -7.84
N ALA A 59 -6.58 -1.50 -7.77
CA ALA A 59 -6.91 -2.15 -6.49
C ALA A 59 -5.78 -3.12 -6.10
N ASN A 60 -5.16 -2.89 -4.94
CA ASN A 60 -4.01 -3.67 -4.46
C ASN A 60 -4.42 -4.89 -3.63
N SER A 61 -5.71 -5.02 -3.27
CA SER A 61 -6.22 -6.18 -2.54
C SER A 61 -7.69 -6.47 -2.86
N VAL A 62 -8.04 -7.75 -2.86
CA VAL A 62 -9.42 -8.23 -3.06
C VAL A 62 -10.28 -7.87 -1.84
N SER A 63 -9.73 -8.05 -0.64
CA SER A 63 -10.41 -7.72 0.62
C SER A 63 -10.71 -6.22 0.72
N GLY A 64 -9.77 -5.34 0.32
CA GLY A 64 -10.00 -3.90 0.25
C GLY A 64 -11.09 -3.52 -0.74
N LEU A 65 -11.07 -4.10 -1.95
CA LEU A 65 -12.13 -3.85 -2.93
C LEU A 65 -13.49 -4.33 -2.42
N ARG A 66 -13.55 -5.48 -1.74
CA ARG A 66 -14.77 -6.00 -1.10
C ARG A 66 -15.32 -5.05 -0.04
N GLN A 67 -14.45 -4.46 0.79
CA GLN A 67 -14.84 -3.50 1.82
C GLN A 67 -15.44 -2.23 1.20
N ARG A 68 -14.82 -1.70 0.14
CA ARG A 68 -15.35 -0.56 -0.64
C ARG A 68 -16.70 -0.91 -1.24
N LEU A 69 -16.82 -2.04 -1.94
CA LEU A 69 -18.08 -2.50 -2.52
C LEU A 69 -19.20 -2.61 -1.48
N GLY A 70 -18.86 -3.02 -0.24
CA GLY A 70 -19.79 -3.10 0.88
C GLY A 70 -20.38 -1.75 1.33
N ARG A 71 -19.91 -0.60 0.80
CA ARG A 71 -20.51 0.72 1.02
C ARG A 71 -21.70 1.00 0.11
N SER A 72 -21.83 0.27 -0.99
CA SER A 72 -22.92 0.37 -1.98
C SER A 72 -23.91 -0.77 -1.84
N GLY A 73 -25.12 -0.63 -2.36
CA GLY A 73 -26.11 -1.71 -2.45
C GLY A 73 -26.76 -2.11 -1.13
N ARG A 74 -27.00 -1.19 -0.21
CA ARG A 74 -27.68 -1.47 1.05
C ARG A 74 -29.20 -1.67 0.83
N ARG A 75 -29.82 -2.57 1.64
CA ARG A 75 -31.27 -2.80 1.71
C ARG A 75 -31.91 -3.32 0.41
N ASN A 76 -31.40 -4.46 -0.09
CA ASN A 76 -31.92 -5.17 -1.27
C ASN A 76 -31.66 -4.52 -2.64
N GLU A 77 -30.85 -3.47 -2.71
CA GLU A 77 -30.35 -2.96 -3.98
C GLU A 77 -29.00 -3.61 -4.32
N PRO A 78 -28.72 -3.92 -5.59
CA PRO A 78 -27.43 -4.45 -5.99
C PRO A 78 -26.32 -3.42 -5.78
N SER A 79 -25.16 -3.86 -5.34
CA SER A 79 -23.97 -3.01 -5.29
C SER A 79 -23.45 -2.76 -6.69
N ILE A 80 -23.08 -1.52 -6.99
CA ILE A 80 -22.52 -1.10 -8.29
C ILE A 80 -21.07 -0.70 -8.07
N LEU A 81 -20.17 -1.34 -8.80
CA LEU A 81 -18.75 -1.01 -8.85
C LEU A 81 -18.38 -0.60 -10.26
N ARG A 82 -17.74 0.55 -10.39
CA ARG A 82 -17.07 1.00 -11.61
C ARG A 82 -15.58 1.09 -11.35
N VAL A 83 -14.76 0.56 -12.23
CA VAL A 83 -13.30 0.57 -12.10
C VAL A 83 -12.72 1.31 -13.30
N PHE A 84 -11.88 2.30 -13.02
CA PHE A 84 -11.17 3.10 -14.02
C PHE A 84 -9.68 2.82 -13.88
N SER A 85 -9.12 2.05 -14.81
CA SER A 85 -7.69 1.77 -14.86
C SER A 85 -6.95 2.96 -15.45
N ILE A 86 -5.89 3.37 -14.78
CA ILE A 86 -4.99 4.42 -15.25
C ILE A 86 -3.64 3.76 -15.48
N GLU A 87 -3.19 3.72 -16.72
CA GLU A 87 -1.83 3.32 -17.07
C GLU A 87 -0.93 4.56 -17.07
N ASN A 88 0.29 4.40 -16.57
CA ASN A 88 1.24 5.50 -16.55
C ASN A 88 1.92 5.59 -17.93
N GLU A 89 1.54 6.58 -18.73
CA GLU A 89 2.12 6.81 -20.06
C GLU A 89 3.60 7.25 -19.99
N GLU A 90 4.03 7.83 -18.86
CA GLU A 90 5.43 8.23 -18.63
C GLU A 90 6.35 7.03 -18.40
N SER A 91 5.82 5.88 -18.00
CA SER A 91 6.54 4.62 -18.01
C SER A 91 6.66 4.11 -19.47
N SER A 92 7.33 4.91 -20.32
CA SER A 92 7.65 4.55 -21.70
C SER A 92 8.56 3.34 -21.67
N GLY A 93 8.01 2.19 -21.90
CA GLY A 93 8.80 0.98 -21.93
C GLY A 93 7.91 -0.24 -22.09
N TRP A 94 8.56 -1.35 -22.21
CA TRP A 94 7.93 -2.65 -22.40
C TRP A 94 6.91 -3.04 -21.31
N LEU A 95 7.01 -2.50 -20.06
CA LEU A 95 6.02 -2.69 -18.99
C LEU A 95 4.68 -2.05 -19.34
N TYR A 96 4.67 -0.93 -20.06
CA TYR A 96 3.45 -0.28 -20.52
C TYR A 96 2.65 -1.19 -21.47
N GLU A 97 3.32 -1.96 -22.32
CA GLU A 97 2.67 -2.90 -23.25
C GLU A 97 1.89 -4.01 -22.52
N LEU A 98 2.24 -4.31 -21.27
CA LEU A 98 1.53 -5.30 -20.45
C LEU A 98 0.23 -4.78 -19.84
N ARG A 99 -0.05 -3.48 -19.86
CA ARG A 99 -1.25 -2.90 -19.21
C ARG A 99 -1.48 -3.47 -17.81
N THR A 100 -0.43 -3.43 -16.98
CA THR A 100 -0.40 -4.14 -15.70
C THR A 100 -1.51 -3.69 -14.75
N ASN A 101 -1.88 -2.41 -14.75
CA ASN A 101 -2.94 -1.87 -13.90
C ASN A 101 -4.32 -2.37 -14.34
N LEU A 102 -4.60 -2.43 -15.64
CA LEU A 102 -5.82 -3.01 -16.19
C LEU A 102 -5.95 -4.49 -15.82
N VAL A 103 -4.89 -5.27 -16.08
CA VAL A 103 -4.90 -6.70 -15.82
C VAL A 103 -5.00 -7.00 -14.32
N GLN A 104 -4.36 -6.20 -13.45
CA GLN A 104 -4.50 -6.34 -12.00
C GLN A 104 -5.93 -6.04 -11.54
N ASN A 105 -6.58 -5.01 -12.07
CA ASN A 105 -7.97 -4.72 -11.75
C ASN A 105 -8.89 -5.87 -12.18
N ILE A 106 -8.68 -6.45 -13.37
CA ILE A 106 -9.42 -7.64 -13.83
C ILE A 106 -9.18 -8.81 -12.87
N ALA A 107 -7.93 -9.07 -12.49
CA ALA A 107 -7.57 -10.14 -11.56
C ALA A 107 -8.28 -9.99 -10.21
N VAL A 108 -8.27 -8.79 -9.62
CA VAL A 108 -8.95 -8.53 -8.35
C VAL A 108 -10.47 -8.70 -8.47
N ILE A 109 -11.08 -8.28 -9.59
CA ILE A 109 -12.51 -8.47 -9.83
C ILE A 109 -12.86 -9.97 -9.96
N GLU A 110 -12.08 -10.73 -10.73
CA GLU A 110 -12.33 -12.17 -10.89
C GLU A 110 -12.18 -12.92 -9.56
N LEU A 111 -11.12 -12.64 -8.81
CA LEU A 111 -10.94 -13.21 -7.47
C LEU A 111 -12.09 -12.84 -6.53
N LEU A 112 -12.57 -11.60 -6.58
CA LEU A 112 -13.73 -11.16 -5.80
C LEU A 112 -15.01 -11.93 -6.20
N ARG A 113 -15.21 -12.19 -7.50
CA ARG A 113 -16.34 -13.01 -8.00
C ARG A 113 -16.23 -14.47 -7.57
N GLU A 114 -15.02 -15.02 -7.56
CA GLU A 114 -14.71 -16.36 -7.08
C GLU A 114 -14.74 -16.47 -5.55
N LYS A 115 -14.89 -15.34 -4.84
CA LYS A 115 -14.83 -15.25 -3.36
C LYS A 115 -13.49 -15.73 -2.79
N LEU A 116 -12.42 -15.54 -3.55
CA LEU A 116 -11.05 -15.81 -3.13
C LEU A 116 -10.42 -14.53 -2.60
N TYR A 117 -9.84 -14.61 -1.42
CA TYR A 117 -9.24 -13.47 -0.73
C TYR A 117 -7.83 -13.82 -0.27
N GLU A 118 -7.03 -12.79 -0.03
CA GLU A 118 -5.73 -12.93 0.59
C GLU A 118 -5.86 -13.64 1.94
N GLU A 119 -4.91 -14.52 2.25
CA GLU A 119 -4.90 -15.23 3.51
C GLU A 119 -4.72 -14.27 4.70
N PRO A 120 -5.51 -14.39 5.76
CA PRO A 120 -5.33 -13.58 6.94
C PRO A 120 -4.00 -13.88 7.63
N ALA A 121 -3.41 -12.86 8.22
CA ALA A 121 -2.09 -12.93 8.85
C ALA A 121 -2.10 -13.65 10.22
N VAL A 122 -2.68 -14.86 10.28
CA VAL A 122 -2.89 -15.59 11.56
C VAL A 122 -1.64 -16.25 12.12
N ASN A 123 -0.63 -16.52 11.28
CA ASN A 123 0.58 -17.24 11.67
C ASN A 123 1.78 -16.31 11.87
N LYS A 124 1.55 -15.08 12.37
CA LYS A 124 2.57 -14.08 12.63
C LYS A 124 2.76 -13.88 14.13
N SER A 125 3.90 -13.31 14.51
CA SER A 125 4.24 -13.11 15.93
C SER A 125 3.44 -11.98 16.57
N HIS A 126 3.19 -10.88 15.81
CA HIS A 126 2.46 -9.70 16.29
C HIS A 126 2.98 -9.14 17.62
N LEU A 127 4.32 -9.02 17.76
CA LEU A 127 4.97 -8.64 19.01
C LEU A 127 4.55 -7.24 19.49
N SER A 128 4.32 -6.30 18.57
CA SER A 128 3.80 -4.97 18.90
C SER A 128 2.45 -5.06 19.64
N THR A 129 1.52 -5.86 19.11
CA THR A 129 0.22 -6.09 19.74
C THR A 129 0.37 -6.86 21.05
N LEU A 130 1.30 -7.81 21.13
CA LEU A 130 1.57 -8.59 22.34
C LEU A 130 2.09 -7.68 23.47
N ILE A 131 2.96 -6.70 23.18
CA ILE A 131 3.39 -5.69 24.18
C ILE A 131 2.17 -4.98 24.78
N GLN A 132 1.25 -4.50 23.94
CA GLN A 132 0.03 -3.83 24.43
C GLN A 132 -0.84 -4.76 25.27
N GLN A 133 -0.97 -6.05 24.88
CA GLN A 133 -1.75 -7.03 25.64
C GLN A 133 -1.10 -7.40 26.99
N ILE A 134 0.24 -7.49 27.03
CA ILE A 134 0.98 -7.70 28.29
C ILE A 134 0.75 -6.51 29.26
N LEU A 135 0.87 -5.29 28.77
CA LEU A 135 0.61 -4.09 29.59
C LEU A 135 -0.85 -4.04 30.07
N SER A 136 -1.81 -4.42 29.20
CA SER A 136 -3.23 -4.52 29.56
C SER A 136 -3.47 -5.58 30.63
N LEU A 137 -2.77 -6.72 30.55
CA LEU A 137 -2.85 -7.80 31.54
C LEU A 137 -2.39 -7.32 32.90
N VAL A 138 -1.22 -6.65 32.99
CA VAL A 138 -0.71 -6.06 34.22
C VAL A 138 -1.69 -5.02 34.77
N ALA A 139 -2.23 -4.16 33.92
CA ALA A 139 -3.20 -3.13 34.35
C ALA A 139 -4.48 -3.74 34.93
N SER A 140 -4.93 -4.88 34.39
CA SER A 140 -6.17 -5.55 34.81
C SER A 140 -6.02 -6.34 36.12
N PHE A 141 -4.87 -6.98 36.34
CA PHE A 141 -4.65 -7.89 37.46
C PHE A 141 -3.63 -7.38 38.48
N SER A 142 -3.09 -6.16 38.28
CA SER A 142 -2.02 -5.54 39.07
C SER A 142 -0.67 -6.25 38.99
N GLY A 143 -0.59 -7.44 38.43
CA GLY A 143 0.60 -8.24 38.21
C GLY A 143 0.25 -9.65 37.72
N PHE A 144 1.26 -10.40 37.28
CA PHE A 144 1.12 -11.79 36.87
C PHE A 144 2.47 -12.53 36.91
N TYR A 145 2.45 -13.87 37.01
CA TYR A 145 3.64 -14.67 36.84
C TYR A 145 3.89 -14.96 35.36
N PRO A 146 5.16 -14.94 34.89
CA PRO A 146 5.48 -15.13 33.45
C PRO A 146 4.81 -16.35 32.82
N LYS A 147 4.75 -17.48 33.54
CA LYS A 147 4.10 -18.70 33.09
C LYS A 147 2.59 -18.50 32.86
N GLU A 148 1.93 -17.79 33.78
CA GLU A 148 0.49 -17.53 33.70
C GLU A 148 0.18 -16.57 32.54
N GLY A 149 1.02 -15.54 32.37
CA GLY A 149 0.90 -14.60 31.24
C GLY A 149 1.06 -15.29 29.90
N TRP A 150 2.07 -16.16 29.77
CA TRP A 150 2.26 -16.95 28.55
C TRP A 150 1.08 -17.91 28.30
N GLU A 151 0.62 -18.61 29.32
CA GLU A 151 -0.51 -19.52 29.21
C GLU A 151 -1.77 -18.79 28.73
N LEU A 152 -2.04 -17.60 29.26
CA LEU A 152 -3.23 -16.83 28.93
C LEU A 152 -3.15 -16.20 27.54
N LEU A 153 -2.04 -15.52 27.20
CA LEU A 153 -1.90 -14.75 25.98
C LEU A 153 -1.48 -15.60 24.78
N CYS A 154 -0.63 -16.61 25.01
CA CYS A 154 -0.02 -17.39 23.93
C CYS A 154 -0.65 -18.79 23.80
N ASN A 155 -0.64 -19.62 24.84
CA ASN A 155 -1.13 -20.99 24.71
C ASN A 155 -2.66 -21.07 24.50
N ARG A 156 -3.43 -20.33 25.28
CA ARG A 156 -4.90 -20.26 25.19
C ARG A 156 -5.39 -19.05 24.39
N GLY A 157 -4.56 -18.02 24.25
CA GLY A 157 -4.90 -16.77 23.59
C GLY A 157 -4.63 -16.75 22.09
N ALA A 158 -4.50 -15.54 21.56
CA ALA A 158 -4.33 -15.30 20.13
C ALA A 158 -2.88 -15.50 19.62
N PHE A 159 -1.87 -15.45 20.52
CA PHE A 159 -0.44 -15.43 20.14
C PHE A 159 0.18 -16.84 20.16
N LYS A 160 -0.45 -17.79 19.49
CA LYS A 160 -0.06 -19.22 19.51
C LYS A 160 1.34 -19.51 18.96
N ASN A 161 1.87 -18.61 18.12
CA ASN A 161 3.19 -18.77 17.52
C ASN A 161 4.33 -18.26 18.43
N ILE A 162 4.00 -17.68 19.59
CA ILE A 162 4.99 -17.20 20.55
C ILE A 162 5.42 -18.32 21.46
N THR A 163 6.66 -18.77 21.32
CA THR A 163 7.25 -19.78 22.20
C THR A 163 7.48 -19.21 23.61
N PRO A 164 7.55 -20.05 24.66
CA PRO A 164 7.89 -19.61 26.01
C PRO A 164 9.20 -18.82 26.07
N LYS A 165 10.20 -19.23 25.27
CA LYS A 165 11.50 -18.54 25.19
C LYS A 165 11.33 -17.13 24.64
N LEU A 166 10.66 -16.99 23.49
CA LEU A 166 10.44 -15.68 22.85
C LEU A 166 9.63 -14.74 23.77
N PHE A 167 8.61 -15.27 24.46
CA PHE A 167 7.84 -14.52 25.45
C PHE A 167 8.71 -14.01 26.62
N MET A 168 9.60 -14.88 27.15
CA MET A 168 10.53 -14.48 28.21
C MET A 168 11.54 -13.43 27.76
N ASP A 169 12.04 -13.54 26.52
CA ASP A 169 12.97 -12.57 25.96
C ASP A 169 12.29 -11.21 25.76
N LEU A 170 11.02 -11.21 25.32
CA LEU A 170 10.19 -10.01 25.25
C LEU A 170 9.99 -9.37 26.63
N LEU A 171 9.58 -10.14 27.67
CA LEU A 171 9.40 -9.63 29.02
C LEU A 171 10.67 -9.02 29.61
N LYS A 172 11.82 -9.69 29.41
CA LYS A 172 13.13 -9.17 29.85
C LYS A 172 13.45 -7.82 29.19
N TYR A 173 13.18 -7.71 27.88
CA TYR A 173 13.45 -6.46 27.17
C TYR A 173 12.48 -5.34 27.57
N MET A 174 11.20 -5.65 27.74
CA MET A 174 10.22 -4.70 28.29
C MET A 174 10.64 -4.23 29.69
N GLY A 175 11.22 -5.11 30.51
CA GLY A 175 11.81 -4.75 31.80
C GLY A 175 12.98 -3.78 31.66
N LYS A 176 13.91 -4.03 30.72
CA LYS A 176 15.03 -3.11 30.43
C LYS A 176 14.57 -1.72 29.98
N GLN A 177 13.46 -1.66 29.25
CA GLN A 177 12.83 -0.40 28.80
C GLN A 177 11.99 0.28 29.92
N GLY A 178 11.91 -0.30 31.12
CA GLY A 178 11.13 0.25 32.23
C GLY A 178 9.62 0.15 32.02
N LEU A 179 9.16 -0.64 31.06
CA LEU A 179 7.72 -0.91 30.85
C LEU A 179 7.16 -1.84 31.92
N LEU A 180 7.97 -2.77 32.36
CA LEU A 180 7.66 -3.76 33.39
C LEU A 180 8.71 -3.71 34.51
N SER A 181 8.35 -4.21 35.67
CA SER A 181 9.26 -4.48 36.80
C SER A 181 8.97 -5.87 37.35
N GLN A 182 9.98 -6.52 37.94
CA GLN A 182 9.80 -7.81 38.57
C GLN A 182 10.03 -7.71 40.07
N LEU A 183 9.08 -8.22 40.87
CA LEU A 183 9.21 -8.34 42.30
C LEU A 183 10.11 -9.50 42.70
N ASN A 184 10.63 -9.51 43.94
CA ASN A 184 11.43 -10.62 44.47
C ASN A 184 10.67 -11.95 44.50
N THR A 185 9.34 -11.93 44.47
CA THR A 185 8.45 -13.08 44.33
C THR A 185 8.48 -13.71 42.94
N GLY A 186 9.06 -13.02 41.94
CA GLY A 186 9.02 -13.41 40.53
C GLY A 186 7.82 -12.88 39.76
N GLU A 187 6.90 -12.18 40.42
CA GLU A 187 5.74 -11.56 39.81
C GLU A 187 6.14 -10.34 38.98
N ILE A 188 5.53 -10.20 37.80
CA ILE A 188 5.71 -9.07 36.89
C ILE A 188 4.63 -8.02 37.20
N ILE A 189 5.07 -6.80 37.44
CA ILE A 189 4.21 -5.63 37.67
C ILE A 189 4.53 -4.53 36.68
N ILE A 190 3.70 -3.47 36.66
CA ILE A 190 3.93 -2.32 35.77
C ILE A 190 5.20 -1.56 36.18
N GLY A 191 5.99 -1.16 35.19
CA GLY A 191 7.13 -0.27 35.36
C GLY A 191 6.75 1.20 35.14
N LYS A 192 7.67 2.10 35.44
CA LYS A 192 7.43 3.56 35.36
C LYS A 192 7.02 4.03 33.96
N GLU A 193 7.69 3.53 32.94
CA GLU A 193 7.34 3.89 31.54
C GLU A 193 6.03 3.22 31.12
N GLY A 194 5.76 2.00 31.60
CA GLY A 194 4.48 1.33 31.40
C GLY A 194 3.31 2.13 31.98
N GLU A 195 3.45 2.67 33.20
CA GLU A 195 2.42 3.55 33.79
C GLU A 195 2.14 4.79 32.92
N ARG A 196 3.19 5.40 32.35
CA ARG A 196 3.03 6.55 31.45
C ARG A 196 2.22 6.20 30.21
N LEU A 197 2.48 5.02 29.62
CA LEU A 197 1.73 4.54 28.47
C LEU A 197 0.28 4.27 28.82
N LEU A 198 0.01 3.59 29.93
CA LEU A 198 -1.36 3.26 30.38
C LEU A 198 -2.24 4.50 30.63
N ARG A 199 -1.65 5.64 31.00
CA ARG A 199 -2.38 6.90 31.19
C ARG A 199 -2.77 7.61 29.90
N ARG A 200 -2.24 7.18 28.77
CA ARG A 200 -2.53 7.79 27.46
C ARG A 200 -3.79 7.19 26.86
N LEU A 201 -4.64 8.04 26.29
CA LEU A 201 -5.87 7.59 25.63
C LEU A 201 -5.59 6.69 24.43
N ASP A 202 -4.49 6.95 23.73
CA ASP A 202 -4.09 6.15 22.55
C ASP A 202 -3.63 4.73 22.92
N PHE A 203 -3.37 4.44 24.20
CA PHE A 203 -3.07 3.08 24.65
C PHE A 203 -4.18 2.08 24.33
N TYR A 204 -5.45 2.52 24.36
CA TYR A 204 -6.59 1.65 24.08
C TYR A 204 -6.68 1.16 22.63
N THR A 205 -5.88 1.70 21.72
CA THR A 205 -5.71 1.17 20.36
C THR A 205 -4.41 0.40 20.25
N ALA A 206 -4.45 -0.82 19.71
CA ALA A 206 -3.25 -1.65 19.48
C ALA A 206 -2.46 -1.21 18.25
N PHE A 207 -3.10 -0.47 17.34
CA PHE A 207 -2.54 -0.05 16.05
C PHE A 207 -2.10 1.40 16.08
N VAL A 208 -1.24 1.78 15.14
CA VAL A 208 -0.88 3.18 14.93
C VAL A 208 -2.17 3.95 14.63
N ALA A 209 -2.54 4.84 15.53
CA ALA A 209 -3.57 5.83 15.24
C ALA A 209 -2.89 7.01 14.54
N PRO A 210 -3.45 7.53 13.45
CA PRO A 210 -2.91 8.72 12.83
C PRO A 210 -2.80 9.84 13.87
N VAL A 211 -1.61 10.41 13.99
CA VAL A 211 -1.40 11.56 14.86
C VAL A 211 -1.81 12.80 14.09
N ASP A 212 -2.76 13.56 14.63
CA ASP A 212 -3.14 14.82 14.04
C ASP A 212 -2.08 15.88 14.40
N TYR A 213 -1.44 16.46 13.38
CA TYR A 213 -0.52 17.57 13.48
C TYR A 213 -1.21 18.85 13.04
N ASP A 214 -1.18 19.88 13.87
CA ASP A 214 -1.68 21.20 13.50
C ASP A 214 -0.71 21.88 12.54
N VAL A 215 -1.21 22.27 11.36
CA VAL A 215 -0.43 23.02 10.38
C VAL A 215 -0.64 24.50 10.62
N ILE A 216 0.46 25.20 10.91
CA ILE A 216 0.50 26.59 11.27
C ILE A 216 1.29 27.37 10.22
N SER A 217 0.72 28.44 9.71
CA SER A 217 1.41 29.36 8.82
C SER A 217 2.55 30.06 9.58
N SER A 218 3.78 29.95 9.08
CA SER A 218 4.92 30.69 9.63
C SER A 218 4.82 32.19 9.38
N ASP A 219 4.03 32.61 8.38
CA ASP A 219 3.93 34.00 7.96
C ASP A 219 3.03 34.83 8.89
N ASP A 220 1.93 34.25 9.38
CA ASP A 220 0.93 34.96 10.19
C ASP A 220 0.54 34.20 11.48
N GLY A 221 1.15 33.06 11.75
CA GLY A 221 0.90 32.24 12.94
C GLY A 221 -0.48 31.59 12.98
N LYS A 222 -1.26 31.65 11.90
CA LYS A 222 -2.61 31.08 11.88
C LYS A 222 -2.57 29.58 11.63
N ARG A 223 -3.46 28.87 12.30
CA ARG A 223 -3.75 27.47 12.01
C ARG A 223 -4.47 27.36 10.67
N ILE A 224 -3.88 26.60 9.74
CA ILE A 224 -4.41 26.38 8.39
C ILE A 224 -5.31 25.15 8.37
N GLY A 225 -4.92 24.10 9.10
CA GLY A 225 -5.62 22.82 9.13
C GLY A 225 -4.87 21.79 9.96
N MET A 226 -5.16 20.52 9.73
CA MET A 226 -4.46 19.38 10.34
C MET A 226 -4.06 18.39 9.27
N VAL A 227 -2.92 17.70 9.47
CA VAL A 227 -2.46 16.58 8.65
C VAL A 227 -2.18 15.38 9.56
N GLN A 228 -2.38 14.17 9.04
CA GLN A 228 -2.17 12.92 9.77
C GLN A 228 -0.84 12.23 9.42
N SER A 229 -0.10 12.77 8.49
CA SER A 229 1.26 12.35 8.15
C SER A 229 2.26 13.38 8.63
N LEU A 230 3.44 12.92 9.02
CA LEU A 230 4.55 13.79 9.37
C LEU A 230 5.35 14.06 8.08
N PRO A 231 5.24 15.25 7.47
CA PRO A 231 6.03 15.58 6.30
C PRO A 231 7.45 15.95 6.70
N GLU A 232 8.39 15.71 5.82
CA GLU A 232 9.78 16.15 6.01
C GLU A 232 9.90 17.68 5.90
N VAL A 233 10.93 18.23 6.53
CA VAL A 233 11.29 19.65 6.36
C VAL A 233 11.70 19.87 4.92
N LYS A 234 11.22 20.97 4.30
CA LYS A 234 11.29 21.31 2.88
C LYS A 234 10.32 20.53 1.96
N GLN A 235 9.62 19.52 2.45
CA GLN A 235 8.57 18.85 1.68
C GLN A 235 7.43 19.82 1.37
N GLN A 236 6.90 19.73 0.16
CA GLN A 236 5.72 20.50 -0.25
C GLN A 236 4.44 19.72 0.09
N ILE A 237 3.47 20.41 0.68
CA ILE A 237 2.15 19.87 0.99
C ILE A 237 1.05 20.75 0.39
N ILE A 238 -0.09 20.14 0.04
CA ILE A 238 -1.30 20.86 -0.32
C ILE A 238 -2.27 20.81 0.85
N LEU A 239 -2.67 21.99 1.35
CA LEU A 239 -3.64 22.09 2.43
C LEU A 239 -4.55 23.29 2.21
N ALA A 240 -5.86 23.12 2.40
CA ALA A 240 -6.88 24.13 2.16
C ALA A 240 -6.77 24.77 0.76
N GLY A 241 -6.52 23.95 -0.28
CA GLY A 241 -6.43 24.38 -1.68
C GLY A 241 -5.21 25.22 -2.03
N LYS A 242 -4.20 25.29 -1.15
CA LYS A 242 -2.97 26.07 -1.35
C LYS A 242 -1.76 25.20 -1.17
N ARG A 243 -0.65 25.56 -1.84
CA ARG A 243 0.65 24.89 -1.68
C ARG A 243 1.45 25.54 -0.57
N TRP A 244 2.09 24.69 0.22
CA TRP A 244 2.90 25.08 1.37
C TRP A 244 4.19 24.29 1.36
N VAL A 245 5.30 24.89 1.80
CA VAL A 245 6.55 24.21 2.11
C VAL A 245 6.68 24.06 3.62
N VAL A 246 7.08 22.89 4.07
CA VAL A 246 7.33 22.61 5.48
C VAL A 246 8.64 23.27 5.91
N CYS A 247 8.54 24.24 6.79
CA CYS A 247 9.69 24.97 7.31
C CYS A 247 10.26 24.32 8.58
N ARG A 248 9.39 23.79 9.42
CA ARG A 248 9.77 23.16 10.70
C ARG A 248 8.67 22.21 11.15
N VAL A 249 9.09 21.10 11.75
CA VAL A 249 8.22 20.13 12.42
C VAL A 249 8.55 20.15 13.91
N ASP A 250 7.54 20.24 14.77
CA ASP A 250 7.65 20.14 16.22
C ASP A 250 6.77 18.96 16.68
N GLU A 251 7.39 17.81 16.82
CA GLU A 251 6.71 16.59 17.23
C GLU A 251 6.20 16.62 18.67
N THR A 252 6.83 17.43 19.53
CA THR A 252 6.45 17.54 20.94
C THR A 252 5.13 18.28 21.09
N THR A 253 4.96 19.37 20.37
CA THR A 253 3.73 20.17 20.35
C THR A 253 2.76 19.74 19.26
N LYS A 254 3.16 18.78 18.40
CA LYS A 254 2.40 18.30 17.24
C LYS A 254 2.03 19.43 16.27
N ASN A 255 2.97 20.33 16.03
CA ASN A 255 2.83 21.45 15.14
C ASN A 255 3.77 21.35 13.94
N ILE A 256 3.23 21.61 12.76
CA ILE A 256 3.98 21.74 11.50
C ILE A 256 3.89 23.19 11.07
N TYR A 257 5.04 23.84 10.95
CA TYR A 257 5.13 25.21 10.49
C TYR A 257 5.41 25.24 8.99
N VAL A 258 4.58 25.97 8.25
CA VAL A 258 4.65 26.01 6.79
C VAL A 258 4.65 27.44 6.28
N SER A 259 5.31 27.69 5.14
CA SER A 259 5.23 28.95 4.40
C SER A 259 4.56 28.74 3.05
N ARG A 260 3.86 29.75 2.56
CA ARG A 260 3.10 29.68 1.31
C ARG A 260 4.04 29.73 0.10
N ILE A 261 3.83 28.85 -0.88
CA ILE A 261 4.55 28.85 -2.15
C ILE A 261 3.59 29.25 -3.27
N LYS A 262 4.01 30.19 -4.12
CA LYS A 262 3.22 30.63 -5.28
C LYS A 262 3.44 29.75 -6.53
N SER A 263 4.61 29.15 -6.68
CA SER A 263 4.98 28.22 -7.76
C SER A 263 6.00 27.24 -7.24
N GLY A 264 6.02 26.01 -7.74
CA GLY A 264 7.01 25.01 -7.32
C GLY A 264 6.80 23.67 -8.03
N GLY A 265 7.86 22.87 -8.09
CA GLY A 265 7.93 21.55 -8.73
C GLY A 265 6.91 20.53 -8.20
N GLY A 266 6.93 19.33 -8.75
CA GLY A 266 6.02 18.25 -8.41
C GLY A 266 6.03 17.88 -6.93
N ILE A 267 4.89 17.44 -6.42
CA ILE A 267 4.78 16.90 -5.06
C ILE A 267 5.36 15.49 -5.10
N SER A 268 6.44 15.26 -4.38
CA SER A 268 6.93 13.91 -4.15
C SER A 268 6.07 13.26 -3.08
N PHE A 269 5.32 12.24 -3.47
CA PHE A 269 4.77 11.28 -2.52
C PHE A 269 5.78 10.12 -2.47
N SER A 270 6.33 9.83 -1.29
CA SER A 270 7.07 8.58 -1.11
C SER A 270 6.09 7.42 -1.34
N SER A 271 6.17 6.78 -2.50
CA SER A 271 5.36 5.61 -2.78
C SER A 271 6.06 4.39 -2.18
N GLU A 272 5.54 3.89 -1.05
CA GLU A 272 5.88 2.53 -0.64
C GLU A 272 5.43 1.56 -1.75
N ILE A 273 6.27 0.54 -2.02
CA ILE A 273 5.90 -0.51 -2.98
C ILE A 273 4.62 -1.18 -2.47
N PRO A 274 3.53 -1.21 -3.26
CA PRO A 274 2.29 -1.82 -2.82
C PRO A 274 2.48 -3.29 -2.45
N GLU A 275 1.96 -3.70 -1.31
CA GLU A 275 1.94 -5.10 -0.86
C GLU A 275 0.87 -5.89 -1.62
N VAL A 276 1.14 -6.21 -2.90
CA VAL A 276 0.26 -7.04 -3.72
C VAL A 276 0.57 -8.51 -3.46
N ASP A 277 -0.48 -9.26 -3.12
CA ASP A 277 -0.38 -10.68 -2.76
C ASP A 277 -0.12 -11.58 -3.99
N GLU A 278 0.53 -12.72 -3.75
CA GLU A 278 0.78 -13.77 -4.75
C GLU A 278 -0.51 -14.23 -5.46
N LEU A 279 -1.62 -14.29 -4.73
CA LEU A 279 -2.92 -14.68 -5.29
C LEU A 279 -3.32 -13.79 -6.47
N ILE A 280 -3.11 -12.48 -6.35
CA ILE A 280 -3.45 -11.50 -7.39
C ILE A 280 -2.49 -11.66 -8.59
N THR A 281 -1.20 -11.75 -8.34
CA THR A 281 -0.20 -11.83 -9.42
C THR A 281 -0.29 -13.13 -10.22
N LEU A 282 -0.59 -14.25 -9.57
CA LEU A 282 -0.86 -15.52 -10.25
C LEU A 282 -2.13 -15.43 -11.11
N LYS A 283 -3.19 -14.80 -10.59
CA LYS A 283 -4.42 -14.56 -11.39
C LYS A 283 -4.14 -13.65 -12.59
N MET A 284 -3.30 -12.62 -12.43
CA MET A 284 -2.86 -11.77 -13.56
C MET A 284 -2.16 -12.61 -14.65
N ARG A 285 -1.22 -13.47 -14.25
CA ARG A 285 -0.53 -14.37 -15.17
C ARG A 285 -1.52 -15.27 -15.93
N ASP A 286 -2.48 -15.86 -15.22
CA ASP A 286 -3.51 -16.71 -15.83
C ASP A 286 -4.38 -15.94 -16.82
N ILE A 287 -4.70 -14.66 -16.53
CA ILE A 287 -5.43 -13.78 -17.44
C ILE A 287 -4.64 -13.52 -18.73
N TYR A 288 -3.32 -13.30 -18.64
CA TYR A 288 -2.48 -13.13 -19.83
C TYR A 288 -2.43 -14.39 -20.70
N MET A 289 -2.46 -15.57 -20.08
CA MET A 289 -2.40 -16.86 -20.80
C MET A 289 -3.76 -17.37 -21.30
N SER A 290 -4.87 -16.70 -20.94
CA SER A 290 -6.22 -17.12 -21.31
C SER A 290 -6.79 -16.31 -22.47
N ASP A 291 -7.74 -16.90 -23.19
CA ASP A 291 -8.57 -16.23 -24.20
C ASP A 291 -9.95 -15.84 -23.63
N GLU A 292 -10.11 -15.85 -22.31
CA GLU A 292 -11.37 -15.57 -21.64
C GLU A 292 -11.86 -14.15 -21.93
N VAL A 293 -13.14 -14.02 -22.22
CA VAL A 293 -13.81 -12.74 -22.45
C VAL A 293 -14.59 -12.38 -21.21
N TYR A 294 -14.27 -11.24 -20.63
CA TYR A 294 -14.92 -10.76 -19.39
C TYR A 294 -16.20 -9.99 -19.75
N PRO A 295 -17.36 -10.41 -19.24
CA PRO A 295 -18.66 -9.82 -19.64
C PRO A 295 -18.87 -8.36 -19.20
N TYR A 296 -18.07 -7.87 -18.27
CA TYR A 296 -18.05 -6.46 -17.84
C TYR A 296 -17.12 -5.58 -18.67
N LEU A 297 -16.33 -6.18 -19.59
CA LEU A 297 -15.61 -5.46 -20.62
C LEU A 297 -16.42 -5.55 -21.91
N ASP A 298 -16.94 -4.42 -22.40
CA ASP A 298 -17.55 -4.41 -23.73
C ASP A 298 -16.50 -4.77 -24.78
N LYS A 299 -16.81 -5.68 -25.69
CA LYS A 299 -15.92 -6.13 -26.77
C LYS A 299 -15.44 -5.02 -27.69
N ALA A 300 -16.19 -3.93 -27.78
CA ALA A 300 -15.82 -2.74 -28.54
C ALA A 300 -15.12 -1.68 -27.68
N SER A 301 -14.98 -1.93 -26.36
CA SER A 301 -14.34 -0.99 -25.45
C SER A 301 -12.82 -0.94 -25.66
N GLU A 302 -12.24 0.21 -25.36
CA GLU A 302 -10.80 0.41 -25.37
C GLU A 302 -10.11 -0.58 -24.42
N SER A 303 -10.65 -0.77 -23.21
CA SER A 303 -10.11 -1.70 -22.21
C SER A 303 -10.03 -3.15 -22.73
N HIS A 304 -11.02 -3.61 -23.51
CA HIS A 304 -10.97 -4.94 -24.10
C HIS A 304 -9.87 -5.06 -25.16
N LEU A 305 -9.72 -4.05 -26.02
CA LEU A 305 -8.68 -4.01 -27.05
C LEU A 305 -7.28 -3.94 -26.41
N GLU A 306 -7.10 -3.15 -25.36
CA GLU A 306 -5.85 -3.06 -24.63
C GLU A 306 -5.49 -4.39 -23.93
N LEU A 307 -6.48 -5.12 -23.38
CA LEU A 307 -6.26 -6.45 -22.84
C LEU A 307 -5.76 -7.43 -23.90
N LEU A 308 -6.34 -7.40 -25.11
CA LEU A 308 -5.89 -8.28 -26.22
C LEU A 308 -4.45 -7.96 -26.64
N LYS A 309 -4.09 -6.69 -26.76
CA LYS A 309 -2.70 -6.27 -27.05
C LYS A 309 -1.73 -6.74 -25.94
N ALA A 310 -2.10 -6.57 -24.69
CA ALA A 310 -1.29 -7.00 -23.56
C ALA A 310 -1.05 -8.52 -23.54
N ARG A 311 -2.07 -9.31 -23.84
CA ARG A 311 -1.97 -10.78 -24.00
C ARG A 311 -1.03 -11.17 -25.15
N GLU A 312 -1.21 -10.54 -26.33
CA GLU A 312 -0.33 -10.77 -27.48
C GLU A 312 1.13 -10.47 -27.13
N TYR A 313 1.38 -9.32 -26.49
CA TYR A 313 2.72 -8.94 -26.04
C TYR A 313 3.30 -9.94 -25.04
N PHE A 314 2.52 -10.38 -24.05
CA PHE A 314 2.92 -11.36 -23.05
C PHE A 314 3.32 -12.69 -23.68
N ILE A 315 2.49 -13.23 -24.58
CA ILE A 315 2.73 -14.51 -25.25
C ILE A 315 3.95 -14.41 -26.19
N LYS A 316 4.02 -13.35 -27.01
CA LYS A 316 5.12 -13.11 -27.95
C LYS A 316 6.48 -13.06 -27.26
N ASN A 317 6.55 -12.47 -26.07
CA ASN A 317 7.79 -12.32 -25.31
C ASN A 317 8.00 -13.45 -24.29
N GLU A 318 7.09 -14.44 -24.21
CA GLU A 318 7.15 -15.60 -23.32
C GLU A 318 7.36 -15.23 -21.85
N LEU A 319 6.66 -14.21 -21.34
CA LEU A 319 6.89 -13.62 -20.02
C LEU A 319 6.38 -14.47 -18.84
N ASN A 320 5.98 -15.72 -19.11
CA ASN A 320 5.60 -16.66 -18.07
C ASN A 320 6.85 -17.26 -17.39
N MET A 321 7.29 -16.67 -16.27
CA MET A 321 8.51 -17.06 -15.55
C MET A 321 9.74 -17.05 -16.47
N LYS A 322 10.15 -15.90 -16.95
CA LYS A 322 11.28 -15.74 -17.87
C LYS A 322 12.15 -14.56 -17.46
N PHE A 323 13.44 -14.65 -17.82
CA PHE A 323 14.31 -13.49 -17.85
C PHE A 323 14.00 -12.64 -19.09
N TYR A 324 13.63 -11.39 -18.87
CA TYR A 324 13.46 -10.41 -19.92
C TYR A 324 14.72 -9.56 -20.05
N ALA A 325 15.24 -9.42 -21.26
CA ALA A 325 16.49 -8.70 -21.53
C ALA A 325 17.67 -9.15 -20.64
N GLY A 326 17.71 -10.44 -20.24
CA GLY A 326 18.79 -11.06 -19.47
C GLY A 326 18.90 -10.64 -17.99
N LYS A 327 18.19 -9.62 -17.54
CA LYS A 327 18.37 -9.03 -16.20
C LYS A 327 17.08 -8.84 -15.40
N SER A 328 15.91 -9.03 -15.98
CA SER A 328 14.63 -8.88 -15.26
C SER A 328 13.91 -10.21 -15.20
N LEU A 329 13.67 -10.72 -14.00
CA LEU A 329 13.06 -12.02 -13.76
C LEU A 329 11.58 -11.86 -13.40
N PHE A 330 10.68 -12.32 -14.26
CA PHE A 330 9.27 -12.46 -13.94
C PHE A 330 9.03 -13.65 -13.02
N THR A 331 8.61 -13.40 -11.81
CA THR A 331 8.29 -14.40 -10.78
C THR A 331 6.80 -14.65 -10.65
N TRP A 332 5.99 -13.60 -10.80
CA TRP A 332 4.55 -13.61 -10.50
C TRP A 332 4.24 -14.03 -9.05
N ALA A 333 5.19 -13.80 -8.14
CA ALA A 333 5.15 -14.35 -6.80
C ALA A 333 4.64 -13.37 -5.73
N GLY A 334 4.27 -12.14 -6.13
CA GLY A 334 3.82 -11.11 -5.21
C GLY A 334 4.96 -10.37 -4.51
N ALA A 335 4.63 -9.23 -3.90
CA ALA A 335 5.62 -8.33 -3.33
C ALA A 335 6.44 -8.97 -2.19
N LYS A 336 5.79 -9.75 -1.32
CA LYS A 336 6.43 -10.38 -0.16
C LYS A 336 7.52 -11.39 -0.55
N ILE A 337 7.24 -12.24 -1.53
CA ILE A 337 8.19 -13.26 -1.99
C ILE A 337 9.34 -12.59 -2.73
N ASN A 338 9.05 -11.63 -3.62
CA ASN A 338 10.07 -10.89 -4.36
C ASN A 338 11.01 -10.11 -3.44
N ARG A 339 10.48 -9.46 -2.39
CA ARG A 339 11.29 -8.85 -1.32
C ARG A 339 12.22 -9.87 -0.67
N THR A 340 11.71 -11.05 -0.36
CA THR A 340 12.51 -12.09 0.27
C THR A 340 13.64 -12.56 -0.64
N ILE A 341 13.38 -12.75 -1.94
CA ILE A 341 14.40 -13.11 -2.93
C ILE A 341 15.43 -11.98 -3.09
N ALA A 342 15.00 -10.72 -3.14
CA ALA A 342 15.90 -9.58 -3.23
C ALA A 342 16.86 -9.52 -2.02
N LEU A 343 16.37 -9.78 -0.80
CA LEU A 343 17.22 -9.88 0.39
C LEU A 343 18.15 -11.10 0.36
N MET A 344 17.73 -12.24 -0.22
CA MET A 344 18.64 -13.39 -0.44
C MET A 344 19.76 -13.00 -1.40
N CYS A 345 19.46 -12.25 -2.46
CA CYS A 345 20.47 -11.73 -3.39
C CYS A 345 21.43 -10.79 -2.67
N LYS A 346 20.94 -9.84 -1.89
CA LYS A 346 21.78 -8.94 -1.07
C LYS A 346 22.67 -9.71 -0.11
N LEU A 347 22.15 -10.73 0.58
CA LEU A 347 22.89 -11.53 1.55
C LEU A 347 24.02 -12.36 0.91
N ARG A 348 23.72 -13.03 -0.20
CA ARG A 348 24.60 -14.07 -0.77
C ARG A 348 25.46 -13.54 -1.91
N VAL A 349 24.91 -12.65 -2.75
CA VAL A 349 25.58 -12.10 -3.93
C VAL A 349 26.18 -10.73 -3.64
N HIS A 350 25.84 -10.12 -2.50
CA HIS A 350 26.23 -8.76 -2.13
C HIS A 350 25.81 -7.71 -3.15
N LYS A 351 24.63 -7.93 -3.77
CA LYS A 351 24.05 -7.06 -4.77
C LYS A 351 22.64 -6.66 -4.35
N ASP A 352 22.38 -5.36 -4.29
CA ASP A 352 21.04 -4.83 -4.18
C ASP A 352 20.33 -4.98 -5.54
N VAL A 353 19.11 -5.46 -5.52
CA VAL A 353 18.25 -5.63 -6.68
C VAL A 353 16.89 -5.03 -6.39
N ASP A 354 16.33 -4.32 -7.36
CA ASP A 354 14.99 -3.75 -7.26
C ASP A 354 13.94 -4.82 -7.54
N TYR A 355 12.74 -4.61 -7.02
CA TYR A 355 11.63 -5.53 -7.22
C TYR A 355 10.29 -4.80 -7.20
N ASN A 356 9.29 -5.42 -7.83
CA ASN A 356 7.88 -5.13 -7.62
C ASN A 356 7.12 -6.44 -7.37
N HIS A 357 5.79 -6.40 -7.36
CA HIS A 357 4.98 -7.59 -7.14
C HIS A 357 5.01 -8.61 -8.29
N LEU A 358 5.46 -8.24 -9.48
CA LEU A 358 5.51 -9.12 -10.66
C LEU A 358 6.89 -9.73 -10.90
N MET A 359 7.96 -8.98 -10.55
CA MET A 359 9.30 -9.29 -11.03
C MET A 359 10.40 -8.73 -10.13
N ILE A 360 11.63 -9.17 -10.40
CA ILE A 360 12.87 -8.69 -9.80
C ILE A 360 13.78 -8.19 -10.92
N PHE A 361 14.32 -6.98 -10.74
CA PHE A 361 15.22 -6.33 -11.69
C PHE A 361 16.68 -6.58 -11.30
N GLY A 362 17.56 -6.63 -12.28
CA GLY A 362 19.00 -6.77 -12.05
C GLY A 362 19.46 -8.16 -11.58
N MET A 363 18.59 -9.16 -11.58
CA MET A 363 18.91 -10.53 -11.21
C MET A 363 19.17 -11.40 -12.46
N SER A 364 20.25 -12.18 -12.45
CA SER A 364 20.62 -13.09 -13.54
C SER A 364 20.48 -14.56 -13.12
N PRO A 365 20.44 -15.51 -14.09
CA PRO A 365 20.47 -16.94 -13.80
C PRO A 365 21.65 -17.40 -12.93
N LYS A 366 22.82 -16.79 -13.11
CA LYS A 366 24.02 -17.08 -12.29
C LYS A 366 23.81 -16.73 -10.82
N HIS A 367 23.09 -15.63 -10.52
CA HIS A 367 22.77 -15.25 -9.15
C HIS A 367 21.88 -16.30 -8.47
N ILE A 368 20.90 -16.85 -9.19
CA ILE A 368 20.00 -17.89 -8.66
C ILE A 368 20.80 -19.15 -8.34
N SER A 369 21.62 -19.63 -9.28
CA SER A 369 22.47 -20.82 -9.07
C SER A 369 23.39 -20.64 -7.87
N TYR A 370 24.00 -19.46 -7.72
CA TYR A 370 24.87 -19.17 -6.59
C TYR A 370 24.10 -19.13 -5.26
N ILE A 371 22.95 -18.47 -5.21
CA ILE A 371 22.09 -18.45 -4.01
C ILE A 371 21.72 -19.88 -3.59
N LEU A 372 21.29 -20.72 -4.53
CA LEU A 372 20.87 -22.09 -4.27
C LEU A 372 22.03 -23.04 -3.90
N SER A 373 23.27 -22.70 -4.26
CA SER A 373 24.47 -23.43 -3.83
C SER A 373 24.86 -23.18 -2.38
N GLN A 374 24.32 -22.12 -1.78
CA GLN A 374 24.56 -21.74 -0.39
C GLN A 374 23.49 -22.34 0.54
N PRO A 375 23.76 -22.42 1.86
CA PRO A 375 22.74 -22.82 2.83
C PRO A 375 21.56 -21.85 2.78
N LYS A 376 20.34 -22.40 2.88
CA LYS A 376 19.10 -21.62 2.98
C LYS A 376 19.18 -20.66 4.19
N PRO A 377 19.00 -19.35 4.01
CA PRO A 377 19.09 -18.40 5.11
C PRO A 377 17.87 -18.48 6.03
N SER A 378 18.02 -18.03 7.27
CA SER A 378 16.88 -17.77 8.14
C SER A 378 16.19 -16.45 7.82
N GLY A 379 14.94 -16.29 8.27
CA GLY A 379 14.22 -15.02 8.10
C GLY A 379 14.88 -13.88 8.86
N GLU A 380 15.43 -14.17 10.05
CA GLU A 380 16.12 -13.20 10.90
C GLU A 380 17.44 -12.72 10.27
N GLU A 381 18.20 -13.60 9.61
CA GLU A 381 19.40 -13.20 8.85
C GLU A 381 19.05 -12.23 7.73
N LEU A 382 17.94 -12.46 7.02
CA LEU A 382 17.48 -11.54 5.98
C LEU A 382 16.96 -10.22 6.56
N ALA A 383 16.21 -10.29 7.64
CA ALA A 383 15.68 -9.09 8.31
C ALA A 383 16.78 -8.19 8.88
N ALA A 384 17.93 -8.76 9.27
CA ALA A 384 19.07 -7.99 9.74
C ALA A 384 19.69 -7.07 8.66
N LEU A 385 19.41 -7.31 7.37
CA LEU A 385 19.85 -6.46 6.26
C LEU A 385 18.96 -5.23 6.04
N VAL A 386 17.81 -5.18 6.69
CA VAL A 386 16.83 -4.09 6.59
C VAL A 386 17.11 -3.07 7.69
N SER A 387 17.01 -1.79 7.38
CA SER A 387 17.21 -0.72 8.37
C SER A 387 16.20 -0.82 9.52
N ARG A 388 16.56 -0.31 10.69
CA ARG A 388 15.65 -0.30 11.84
C ARG A 388 14.37 0.50 11.53
N GLU A 389 14.49 1.64 10.87
CA GLU A 389 13.38 2.50 10.47
C GLU A 389 12.39 1.78 9.55
N ASP A 390 12.90 1.00 8.60
CA ASP A 390 12.08 0.20 7.69
C ASP A 390 11.41 -1.01 8.36
N LYS A 391 11.94 -1.46 9.50
CA LYS A 391 11.36 -2.56 10.29
C LYS A 391 10.28 -2.08 11.27
N GLU A 392 10.39 -0.87 11.81
CA GLU A 392 9.43 -0.30 12.78
C GLU A 392 8.14 0.16 12.06
N LYS A 393 7.24 -0.77 11.78
CA LYS A 393 5.97 -0.53 11.07
C LYS A 393 4.76 -0.46 12.01
N GLN A 394 4.88 -0.96 13.25
CA GLN A 394 3.79 -1.06 14.19
C GLN A 394 4.01 -0.16 15.42
N LYS A 395 2.93 0.14 16.12
CA LYS A 395 2.88 1.14 17.20
C LYS A 395 3.94 0.96 18.30
N TYR A 396 4.24 -0.28 18.67
CA TYR A 396 5.15 -0.59 19.77
C TYR A 396 6.45 -1.25 19.33
N ASP A 397 6.74 -1.27 18.02
CA ASP A 397 7.96 -1.89 17.48
C ASP A 397 9.23 -1.24 18.03
N HIS A 398 9.21 0.06 18.31
CA HIS A 398 10.33 0.79 18.92
C HIS A 398 10.72 0.29 20.32
N PHE A 399 9.85 -0.48 20.98
CA PHE A 399 10.14 -1.18 22.25
C PHE A 399 10.68 -2.61 22.03
N LEU A 400 10.98 -3.02 20.82
CA LEU A 400 11.60 -4.30 20.53
C LEU A 400 13.13 -4.17 20.45
N SER A 401 13.85 -5.19 20.93
CA SER A 401 15.28 -5.33 20.64
C SER A 401 15.49 -5.61 19.16
N GLU A 402 16.72 -5.42 18.66
CA GLU A 402 17.03 -5.72 17.27
C GLU A 402 16.67 -7.16 16.90
N ASP A 403 16.99 -8.14 17.76
CA ASP A 403 16.66 -9.55 17.53
C ASP A 403 15.15 -9.80 17.47
N LEU A 404 14.38 -9.18 18.39
CA LEU A 404 12.93 -9.29 18.41
C LEU A 404 12.29 -8.61 17.21
N LEU A 405 12.83 -7.47 16.79
CA LEU A 405 12.38 -6.74 15.62
C LEU A 405 12.69 -7.49 14.33
N ASN A 406 13.87 -8.12 14.22
CA ASN A 406 14.20 -9.02 13.12
C ASN A 406 13.25 -10.21 13.04
N HIS A 407 12.92 -10.82 14.17
CA HIS A 407 11.95 -11.91 14.24
C HIS A 407 10.54 -11.45 13.80
N GLU A 408 10.07 -10.30 14.29
CA GLU A 408 8.78 -9.72 13.90
C GLU A 408 8.72 -9.42 12.40
N TYR A 409 9.75 -8.75 11.86
CA TYR A 409 9.84 -8.42 10.44
C TYR A 409 9.87 -9.68 9.57
N ALA A 410 10.70 -10.67 9.94
CA ALA A 410 10.81 -11.94 9.23
C ALA A 410 9.46 -12.68 9.18
N SER A 411 8.78 -12.79 10.32
CA SER A 411 7.49 -13.49 10.39
C SER A 411 6.39 -12.78 9.60
N THR A 412 6.44 -11.45 9.53
CA THR A 412 5.38 -10.63 8.94
C THR A 412 5.61 -10.34 7.47
N TYR A 413 6.81 -9.91 7.10
CA TYR A 413 7.11 -9.34 5.79
C TYR A 413 7.93 -10.25 4.87
N LEU A 414 8.44 -11.39 5.37
CA LEU A 414 9.22 -12.35 4.58
C LEU A 414 8.51 -13.70 4.49
N ASN A 415 8.87 -14.47 3.46
CA ASN A 415 8.49 -15.89 3.31
C ASN A 415 9.65 -16.65 2.68
N VAL A 416 10.58 -17.09 3.52
CA VAL A 416 11.82 -17.75 3.09
C VAL A 416 11.55 -19.06 2.38
N ASP A 417 10.59 -19.85 2.87
CA ASP A 417 10.28 -21.16 2.30
C ASP A 417 9.73 -21.02 0.88
N LYS A 418 8.70 -20.21 0.69
CA LYS A 418 8.14 -19.96 -0.65
C LYS A 418 9.15 -19.31 -1.59
N ALA A 419 9.96 -18.36 -1.10
CA ALA A 419 10.98 -17.70 -1.92
C ALA A 419 12.05 -18.70 -2.39
N TRP A 420 12.47 -19.61 -1.51
CA TRP A 420 13.42 -20.66 -1.84
C TRP A 420 12.86 -21.65 -2.86
N ASP A 421 11.62 -22.10 -2.65
CA ASP A 421 10.93 -23.00 -3.57
C ASP A 421 10.76 -22.35 -4.95
N GLU A 422 10.50 -21.03 -4.99
CA GLU A 422 10.36 -20.30 -6.23
C GLU A 422 11.68 -20.24 -7.00
N LEU A 423 12.79 -19.93 -6.31
CA LEU A 423 14.13 -19.98 -6.91
C LEU A 423 14.48 -21.39 -7.44
N GLN A 424 14.09 -22.45 -6.72
CA GLN A 424 14.29 -23.83 -7.19
C GLN A 424 13.47 -24.14 -8.43
N LYS A 425 12.20 -23.74 -8.49
CA LYS A 425 11.36 -23.91 -9.68
C LYS A 425 11.96 -23.20 -10.91
N ILE A 426 12.44 -21.97 -10.71
CA ILE A 426 13.07 -21.19 -11.77
C ILE A 426 14.35 -21.88 -12.24
N SER A 427 15.22 -22.28 -11.32
CA SER A 427 16.47 -22.99 -11.65
C SER A 427 16.23 -24.28 -12.43
N ASN A 428 15.23 -25.08 -12.02
CA ASN A 428 14.87 -26.32 -12.71
C ASN A 428 14.32 -26.07 -14.14
N LYS A 429 13.64 -24.94 -14.36
CA LYS A 429 13.09 -24.59 -15.68
C LYS A 429 14.17 -24.20 -16.68
N PHE A 430 15.21 -23.49 -16.23
CA PHE A 430 16.26 -22.97 -17.13
C PHE A 430 17.40 -23.96 -17.41
N GLY A 431 17.52 -25.07 -16.67
CA GLY A 431 18.60 -26.06 -16.81
C GLY A 431 19.98 -25.49 -16.44
N SER A 432 20.96 -26.38 -16.25
CA SER A 432 22.33 -25.98 -15.86
C SER A 432 23.14 -25.38 -17.03
N GLU A 433 22.78 -25.62 -18.27
CA GLU A 433 23.52 -25.15 -19.45
C GLU A 433 23.13 -23.73 -19.87
N GLU A 434 21.86 -23.34 -19.80
CA GLU A 434 21.42 -21.96 -20.07
C GLU A 434 21.87 -20.97 -18.97
N LEU A 435 22.11 -21.47 -17.77
CA LEU A 435 22.63 -20.68 -16.66
C LEU A 435 24.11 -20.26 -16.80
N CYS A 436 24.85 -20.91 -17.73
CA CYS A 436 26.30 -20.70 -17.90
C CYS A 436 26.70 -19.86 -19.13
N ASN A 437 25.80 -19.65 -20.08
CA ASN A 437 26.15 -19.13 -21.41
C ASN A 437 25.96 -17.61 -21.62
N ASP A 438 25.62 -16.83 -20.61
CA ASP A 438 25.64 -15.37 -20.71
C ASP A 438 27.10 -14.84 -20.59
N GLU A 439 27.82 -14.87 -21.69
CA GLU A 439 28.91 -13.93 -21.94
C GLU A 439 28.29 -12.53 -22.07
N ASP A 440 28.89 -11.57 -21.38
CA ASP A 440 28.55 -10.17 -21.30
C ASP A 440 27.74 -9.63 -22.50
N MET A 441 26.42 -9.64 -22.42
CA MET A 441 25.62 -8.76 -23.24
C MET A 441 25.55 -7.40 -22.55
N ASP A 442 26.32 -6.47 -23.07
CA ASP A 442 26.17 -5.04 -22.76
C ASP A 442 24.70 -4.66 -23.01
N LEU A 443 24.07 -4.09 -22.00
CA LEU A 443 22.77 -3.45 -22.16
C LEU A 443 22.88 -2.33 -23.17
N PRO A 444 21.80 -2.01 -23.90
CA PRO A 444 21.71 -0.74 -24.60
C PRO A 444 22.01 0.40 -23.62
N ALA A 445 22.80 1.36 -24.04
CA ALA A 445 23.35 2.45 -23.24
C ALA A 445 22.32 3.37 -22.53
N ASP A 446 21.04 3.11 -22.69
CA ASP A 446 19.95 3.94 -22.17
C ASP A 446 19.49 3.57 -20.74
N TYR A 447 20.16 2.63 -20.04
CA TYR A 447 19.76 2.19 -18.69
C TYR A 447 20.77 2.46 -17.58
N ASP A 448 21.90 3.09 -17.89
CA ASP A 448 22.96 3.43 -16.92
C ASP A 448 22.96 4.92 -16.49
N GLU A 449 21.91 5.68 -16.75
CA GLU A 449 21.80 6.96 -16.05
C GLU A 449 21.26 6.70 -14.65
N PRO A 450 22.12 6.83 -13.59
CA PRO A 450 21.61 7.11 -12.27
C PRO A 450 20.79 8.39 -12.38
N TYR A 451 19.70 8.50 -11.63
CA TYR A 451 19.05 9.78 -11.40
C TYR A 451 20.17 10.77 -11.02
N GLU A 452 20.62 11.59 -11.97
CA GLU A 452 21.45 12.73 -11.64
C GLU A 452 20.63 13.57 -10.68
N GLU A 453 21.14 13.74 -9.46
CA GLU A 453 20.75 14.85 -8.61
C GLU A 453 20.93 16.09 -9.49
N ILE A 454 19.84 16.68 -9.91
CA ILE A 454 19.85 17.96 -10.60
C ILE A 454 20.38 18.94 -9.58
N GLU A 455 21.66 19.28 -9.73
CA GLU A 455 22.29 20.36 -8.98
C GLU A 455 21.45 21.63 -9.18
N ASP A 456 21.22 22.35 -8.09
CA ASP A 456 20.32 23.50 -7.91
C ASP A 456 20.66 24.75 -8.76
N ASP A 457 21.55 24.69 -9.76
CA ASP A 457 22.08 25.87 -10.47
C ASP A 457 21.37 26.23 -11.80
N ALA A 458 20.29 25.56 -12.18
CA ALA A 458 19.59 25.82 -13.46
C ALA A 458 18.30 26.68 -13.35
N TYR A 459 18.05 27.35 -12.22
CA TYR A 459 16.76 28.06 -11.97
C TYR A 459 16.82 29.58 -12.06
N GLU A 460 17.83 30.19 -12.68
CA GLU A 460 17.91 31.66 -12.78
C GLU A 460 17.47 32.29 -14.12
N GLU A 461 16.90 31.59 -15.08
CA GLU A 461 16.62 32.19 -16.40
C GLU A 461 15.20 31.99 -16.98
N TYR A 462 14.13 32.09 -16.20
CA TYR A 462 12.77 32.28 -16.73
C TYR A 462 11.89 33.16 -15.81
N GLU A 463 12.35 34.38 -15.50
CA GLU A 463 11.50 35.46 -15.05
C GLU A 463 11.33 36.48 -16.19
N GLN A 464 10.30 36.33 -17.01
CA GLN A 464 9.59 37.43 -17.65
C GLN A 464 8.40 36.93 -18.46
N ASP A 465 7.24 37.56 -18.22
CA ASP A 465 5.95 37.45 -18.90
C ASP A 465 4.93 36.40 -18.43
N ALA A 466 4.17 36.76 -17.40
CA ALA A 466 2.75 36.36 -17.30
C ALA A 466 1.98 37.39 -16.46
N GLY A 467 1.12 38.12 -17.14
CA GLY A 467 0.29 39.17 -16.59
C GLY A 467 -0.72 38.74 -15.53
N GLU A 468 -1.07 39.69 -14.69
CA GLU A 468 -2.05 39.60 -13.62
C GLU A 468 -3.43 39.18 -14.15
N GLY A 469 -3.94 38.08 -13.65
CA GLY A 469 -5.31 37.62 -13.79
C GLY A 469 -5.78 37.00 -12.51
N ASP A 470 -6.70 37.64 -11.82
CA ASP A 470 -7.41 37.13 -10.65
C ASP A 470 -8.16 35.84 -11.00
N TYR A 471 -7.74 34.70 -10.41
CA TYR A 471 -8.51 33.47 -10.41
C TYR A 471 -8.78 33.03 -8.99
N GLU A 472 -9.99 33.34 -8.51
CA GLU A 472 -10.57 32.69 -7.35
C GLU A 472 -10.91 31.23 -7.67
N GLY A 473 -10.28 30.28 -6.92
CA GLY A 473 -10.90 29.04 -6.52
C GLY A 473 -11.19 27.98 -7.58
N ILE A 474 -10.23 27.62 -8.45
CA ILE A 474 -10.35 26.40 -9.27
C ILE A 474 -9.13 25.52 -9.00
N TYR A 475 -9.37 24.28 -8.51
CA TYR A 475 -8.34 23.25 -8.44
C TYR A 475 -7.85 22.94 -9.85
N ASP A 476 -6.55 23.16 -10.10
CA ASP A 476 -5.94 22.88 -11.38
C ASP A 476 -5.67 21.38 -11.53
N PHE A 477 -6.62 20.66 -12.11
CA PHE A 477 -6.52 19.24 -12.44
C PHE A 477 -5.86 19.00 -13.81
N ARG A 478 -5.08 19.94 -14.35
CA ARG A 478 -4.52 19.87 -15.71
C ARG A 478 -3.58 18.68 -15.95
N HIS A 479 -3.12 17.98 -14.91
CA HIS A 479 -2.34 16.75 -15.05
C HIS A 479 -3.17 15.46 -15.11
N ILE A 480 -4.48 15.54 -14.94
CA ILE A 480 -5.40 14.44 -15.15
C ILE A 480 -6.21 14.78 -16.41
N ARG A 481 -5.57 14.68 -17.57
CA ARG A 481 -6.22 14.97 -18.86
C ARG A 481 -7.45 14.11 -19.14
N ASP A 482 -7.59 12.95 -18.50
CA ASP A 482 -8.69 12.01 -18.70
C ASP A 482 -9.87 12.11 -17.73
N ILE A 483 -9.75 12.78 -16.58
CA ILE A 483 -10.94 13.02 -15.74
C ILE A 483 -11.99 13.86 -16.51
N SER A 484 -11.57 14.73 -17.41
CA SER A 484 -12.52 15.50 -18.24
C SER A 484 -13.35 14.61 -19.17
N ASN A 485 -12.86 13.45 -19.58
CA ASN A 485 -13.61 12.45 -20.34
C ASN A 485 -14.52 11.61 -19.44
N VAL A 486 -14.06 11.22 -18.25
CA VAL A 486 -14.87 10.54 -17.23
C VAL A 486 -16.06 11.39 -16.78
N ILE A 487 -15.84 12.69 -16.59
CA ILE A 487 -16.90 13.64 -16.22
C ILE A 487 -17.89 13.89 -17.38
N LYS A 488 -17.46 13.83 -18.63
CA LYS A 488 -18.34 14.00 -19.80
C LYS A 488 -19.34 12.87 -19.99
N TYR A 489 -19.05 11.65 -19.52
CA TYR A 489 -19.99 10.52 -19.63
C TYR A 489 -21.15 10.57 -18.64
N GLU A 490 -21.03 11.27 -17.51
CA GLU A 490 -22.13 11.41 -16.55
C GLU A 490 -23.08 12.58 -16.85
N THR A 491 -22.73 13.51 -17.75
CA THR A 491 -23.54 14.69 -18.10
C THR A 491 -24.48 14.49 -19.27
N LEU A 492 -24.51 13.32 -19.90
CA LEU A 492 -25.52 13.01 -20.91
C LEU A 492 -26.84 12.66 -20.24
N SER A 493 -27.75 13.63 -20.23
CA SER A 493 -29.12 13.56 -19.71
C SER A 493 -30.09 12.72 -20.56
N GLU A 494 -29.60 11.82 -21.38
CA GLU A 494 -30.41 10.80 -22.04
C GLU A 494 -30.28 9.45 -21.33
N PRO A 495 -31.36 8.68 -21.17
CA PRO A 495 -31.25 7.34 -20.61
C PRO A 495 -30.33 6.52 -21.51
N LEU A 496 -29.14 6.20 -21.02
CA LEU A 496 -28.18 5.31 -21.67
C LEU A 496 -28.94 4.06 -22.14
N ASN A 497 -28.96 3.89 -23.45
CA ASN A 497 -29.59 2.75 -24.09
C ASN A 497 -28.98 1.48 -23.50
N THR A 498 -29.79 0.70 -22.76
CA THR A 498 -29.41 -0.49 -21.99
C THR A 498 -28.70 -1.59 -22.80
N LYS A 499 -28.40 -1.36 -24.06
CA LYS A 499 -27.67 -2.27 -24.95
C LYS A 499 -26.14 -2.09 -24.94
N MET A 500 -25.60 -1.01 -24.32
CA MET A 500 -24.15 -0.75 -24.26
C MET A 500 -23.46 -1.14 -22.95
N LEU A 501 -24.22 -1.59 -21.97
CA LEU A 501 -23.69 -1.93 -20.65
C LEU A 501 -23.57 -3.45 -20.53
N GLY A 502 -22.34 -3.95 -20.42
CA GLY A 502 -22.11 -5.33 -20.03
C GLY A 502 -22.46 -5.50 -18.54
N TYR A 503 -23.67 -5.98 -18.26
CA TYR A 503 -24.08 -6.25 -16.89
C TYR A 503 -23.67 -7.64 -16.47
N ILE A 504 -22.94 -7.74 -15.37
CA ILE A 504 -22.87 -8.97 -14.60
C ILE A 504 -23.90 -8.85 -13.48
N GLN A 505 -25.06 -9.48 -13.67
CA GLN A 505 -25.85 -9.91 -12.53
C GLN A 505 -25.23 -11.21 -12.02
N SER A 506 -24.30 -11.11 -11.10
CA SER A 506 -23.92 -12.27 -10.30
C SER A 506 -25.01 -12.41 -9.24
N SER A 507 -25.89 -13.40 -9.42
CA SER A 507 -26.88 -13.79 -8.43
C SER A 507 -26.27 -14.09 -7.05
N ASP A 508 -24.96 -14.34 -6.99
CA ASP A 508 -24.22 -14.72 -5.80
C ASP A 508 -23.58 -13.56 -5.04
N LEU A 509 -23.28 -12.43 -5.69
CA LEU A 509 -22.68 -11.26 -5.05
C LEU A 509 -23.65 -10.08 -4.92
N GLY A 510 -24.76 -10.10 -5.69
CA GLY A 510 -25.73 -8.99 -5.72
C GLY A 510 -25.10 -7.67 -6.15
N CYS A 511 -24.08 -7.70 -7.02
CA CYS A 511 -23.37 -6.52 -7.48
C CYS A 511 -23.30 -6.42 -9.00
N GLN A 512 -23.19 -5.21 -9.51
CA GLN A 512 -22.89 -4.90 -10.91
C GLN A 512 -21.46 -4.34 -11.00
N VAL A 513 -20.70 -4.79 -12.01
CA VAL A 513 -19.31 -4.35 -12.22
C VAL A 513 -19.19 -3.83 -13.65
N GLU A 514 -18.57 -2.66 -13.79
CA GLU A 514 -18.20 -2.02 -15.06
C GLU A 514 -16.72 -1.63 -15.01
N ILE A 515 -16.01 -1.78 -16.13
CA ILE A 515 -14.66 -1.25 -16.31
C ILE A 515 -14.68 -0.34 -17.53
N GLY A 516 -14.21 0.89 -17.36
CA GLY A 516 -14.02 1.88 -18.40
C GLY A 516 -12.56 2.20 -18.63
#